data_238b0c8bddefa9e33fd0494e270b87e9
#
_entry.id   238b0c8bddefa9e33fd0494e270b87e9
#
_cell.length_a   1.000
_cell.length_b   1.000
_cell.length_c   1.000
_cell.angle_alpha   90.00
_cell.angle_beta   90.00
_cell.angle_gamma   90.00
#
_symmetry.space_group_name_H-M   'P 1'
#
loop_
_entity.id
_entity.type
_entity.pdbx_description
1 polymer ?
#
loop_
_entity_poly.entity_id
_entity_poly.type
_entity_poly.pdbx_seq_one_letter_code
_entity_poly.pdbx_strand_id
1 'polypeptide(L)'
;AASDVYKRQVIACVTILPSLILVFDKAIEKTKHRVILPDLGNIANWITSHYYIFIILFLVILGPAIWGYNNTNVYYDLAGTLPDSLESIAANNKLEENFDMGATHIVLVDSSLEPKTISKMIDEIDDVDGVKATLGLDAIVGPAIPRDVIPDSIRGELENENYELLLITSEYKVASDEVNAQCDAISGIIKSYDENGMLIGEAPCTQDLITTTDHDFKVVSAVSIGAIFVIIAVVFKSISLPIILVAAT
;
A
#
# COMPACT_ATOMS: atom_id res chain seq x y z
N ALA A 1 -21.07 2.47 3.97
CA ALA A 1 -22.16 1.87 3.14
C ALA A 1 -21.93 0.37 2.90
N ALA A 2 -20.80 -0.08 2.31
CA ALA A 2 -20.56 -1.52 2.04
C ALA A 2 -20.56 -2.38 3.32
N SER A 3 -19.90 -1.96 4.39
CA SER A 3 -19.88 -2.66 5.69
C SER A 3 -21.28 -2.88 6.27
N ASP A 4 -22.19 -1.94 6.09
CA ASP A 4 -23.56 -2.07 6.60
C ASP A 4 -24.41 -3.06 5.79
N VAL A 5 -24.12 -3.18 4.49
CA VAL A 5 -24.74 -4.20 3.64
C VAL A 5 -24.32 -5.59 4.09
N TYR A 6 -23.04 -5.83 4.36
CA TYR A 6 -22.55 -7.13 4.88
C TYR A 6 -23.13 -7.47 6.23
N LYS A 7 -23.23 -6.53 7.17
CA LYS A 7 -23.85 -6.76 8.47
C LYS A 7 -25.32 -7.19 8.34
N ARG A 8 -26.08 -6.49 7.50
CA ARG A 8 -27.49 -6.83 7.21
C ARG A 8 -27.61 -8.20 6.53
N GLN A 9 -26.70 -8.52 5.60
CA GLN A 9 -26.67 -9.83 4.94
C GLN A 9 -26.44 -10.96 5.94
N VAL A 10 -25.48 -10.83 6.85
CA VAL A 10 -25.23 -11.84 7.89
C VAL A 10 -26.45 -12.05 8.77
N ILE A 11 -27.08 -10.96 9.25
CA ILE A 11 -28.31 -11.05 10.07
C ILE A 11 -29.42 -11.75 9.27
N ALA A 12 -29.62 -11.41 8.00
CA ALA A 12 -30.63 -12.03 7.16
C ALA A 12 -30.35 -13.53 6.93
N CYS A 13 -29.10 -13.92 6.70
CA CYS A 13 -28.72 -15.33 6.53
C CYS A 13 -28.92 -16.16 7.80
N VAL A 14 -28.67 -15.59 8.99
CA VAL A 14 -28.79 -16.32 10.26
C VAL A 14 -30.24 -16.37 10.78
N THR A 15 -31.05 -15.37 10.47
CA THR A 15 -32.41 -15.26 11.01
C THR A 15 -33.49 -15.55 9.99
N ILE A 16 -33.47 -14.85 8.84
CA ILE A 16 -34.55 -14.92 7.83
C ILE A 16 -34.46 -16.23 7.06
N LEU A 17 -33.28 -16.64 6.61
CA LEU A 17 -33.13 -17.84 5.80
C LEU A 17 -33.60 -19.12 6.51
N PRO A 18 -33.16 -19.42 7.76
CA PRO A 18 -33.68 -20.58 8.50
C PRO A 18 -35.21 -20.51 8.74
N SER A 19 -35.72 -19.32 9.04
CA SER A 19 -37.14 -19.11 9.25
C SER A 19 -37.97 -19.38 7.97
N LEU A 20 -37.47 -18.92 6.82
CA LEU A 20 -38.10 -19.20 5.52
C LEU A 20 -38.07 -20.70 5.19
N ILE A 21 -36.94 -21.38 5.44
CA ILE A 21 -36.82 -22.82 5.21
C ILE A 21 -37.87 -23.57 6.05
N LEU A 22 -38.05 -23.23 7.34
CA LEU A 22 -39.05 -23.84 8.19
C LEU A 22 -40.49 -23.56 7.74
N VAL A 23 -40.78 -22.34 7.30
CA VAL A 23 -42.12 -21.96 6.80
C VAL A 23 -42.47 -22.68 5.51
N PHE A 24 -41.49 -22.80 4.60
CA PHE A 24 -41.68 -23.42 3.28
C PHE A 24 -41.29 -24.90 3.23
N ASP A 25 -41.01 -25.55 4.38
CA ASP A 25 -40.59 -26.94 4.45
C ASP A 25 -41.47 -27.90 3.64
N LYS A 26 -42.81 -27.83 3.79
CA LYS A 26 -43.73 -28.62 3.01
C LYS A 26 -43.76 -28.37 1.50
N ALA A 27 -43.46 -27.13 1.08
CA ALA A 27 -43.35 -26.77 -0.31
C ALA A 27 -42.03 -27.27 -0.90
N ILE A 28 -40.95 -27.17 -0.14
CA ILE A 28 -39.63 -27.68 -0.50
C ILE A 28 -39.66 -29.20 -0.67
N GLU A 29 -40.31 -29.90 0.28
CA GLU A 29 -40.44 -31.36 0.22
C GLU A 29 -41.29 -31.82 -1.02
N LYS A 30 -42.33 -31.06 -1.34
CA LYS A 30 -43.19 -31.33 -2.53
C LYS A 30 -42.48 -31.09 -3.87
N THR A 31 -41.49 -30.20 -3.89
CA THR A 31 -40.70 -29.84 -5.09
C THR A 31 -39.35 -30.59 -5.15
N LYS A 32 -39.23 -31.71 -4.44
CA LYS A 32 -37.99 -32.49 -4.37
C LYS A 32 -37.60 -32.98 -5.75
N HIS A 33 -36.45 -32.53 -6.25
CA HIS A 33 -35.92 -32.93 -7.53
C HIS A 33 -34.86 -34.03 -7.34
N ARG A 34 -34.60 -34.78 -8.43
CA ARG A 34 -33.47 -35.74 -8.46
C ARG A 34 -32.18 -34.98 -8.21
N VAL A 35 -31.36 -35.49 -7.30
CA VAL A 35 -30.03 -34.91 -7.01
C VAL A 35 -29.20 -34.96 -8.29
N ILE A 36 -28.79 -33.78 -8.79
CA ILE A 36 -27.99 -33.65 -10.02
C ILE A 36 -26.50 -33.95 -9.72
N LEU A 37 -26.09 -33.75 -8.46
CA LEU A 37 -24.70 -34.02 -8.05
C LEU A 37 -24.45 -35.53 -8.05
N PRO A 38 -23.39 -36.00 -8.72
CA PRO A 38 -22.99 -37.41 -8.66
C PRO A 38 -22.62 -37.80 -7.22
N ASP A 39 -22.78 -39.08 -6.90
CA ASP A 39 -22.32 -39.58 -5.61
C ASP A 39 -20.79 -39.50 -5.53
N LEU A 40 -20.31 -38.60 -4.70
CA LEU A 40 -18.88 -38.38 -4.46
C LEU A 40 -18.29 -39.31 -3.38
N GLY A 41 -19.05 -40.28 -2.90
CA GLY A 41 -18.61 -41.18 -1.83
C GLY A 41 -17.31 -41.90 -2.16
N ASN A 42 -17.15 -42.36 -3.41
CA ASN A 42 -15.92 -43.02 -3.86
C ASN A 42 -14.72 -42.08 -3.86
N ILE A 43 -14.92 -40.84 -4.29
CA ILE A 43 -13.88 -39.81 -4.27
C ILE A 43 -13.50 -39.44 -2.85
N ALA A 44 -14.50 -39.24 -1.97
CA ALA A 44 -14.27 -38.94 -0.57
C ALA A 44 -13.50 -40.06 0.14
N ASN A 45 -13.88 -41.32 -0.09
CA ASN A 45 -13.17 -42.49 0.44
C ASN A 45 -11.74 -42.57 -0.08
N TRP A 46 -11.51 -42.30 -1.35
CA TRP A 46 -10.16 -42.28 -1.94
C TRP A 46 -9.29 -41.21 -1.33
N ILE A 47 -9.81 -39.99 -1.20
CA ILE A 47 -9.10 -38.85 -0.55
C ILE A 47 -8.78 -39.21 0.90
N THR A 48 -9.76 -39.73 1.66
CA THR A 48 -9.57 -40.09 3.07
C THR A 48 -8.56 -41.21 3.26
N SER A 49 -8.53 -42.17 2.35
CA SER A 49 -7.56 -43.27 2.38
C SER A 49 -6.14 -42.83 2.02
N HIS A 50 -6.02 -41.78 1.23
CA HIS A 50 -4.73 -41.25 0.78
C HIS A 50 -4.43 -39.84 1.33
N TYR A 51 -4.95 -39.51 2.50
CA TYR A 51 -4.83 -38.16 3.10
C TYR A 51 -3.40 -37.67 3.21
N TYR A 52 -2.42 -38.55 3.43
CA TYR A 52 -1.01 -38.21 3.51
C TYR A 52 -0.46 -37.60 2.22
N ILE A 53 -0.96 -38.01 1.04
CA ILE A 53 -0.56 -37.44 -0.25
C ILE A 53 -0.98 -35.96 -0.30
N PHE A 54 -2.21 -35.66 0.15
CA PHE A 54 -2.72 -34.29 0.17
C PHE A 54 -1.99 -33.40 1.18
N ILE A 55 -1.60 -33.97 2.34
CA ILE A 55 -0.78 -33.24 3.32
C ILE A 55 0.59 -32.90 2.73
N ILE A 56 1.26 -33.87 2.10
CA ILE A 56 2.58 -33.64 1.47
C ILE A 56 2.44 -32.61 0.35
N LEU A 57 1.44 -32.75 -0.51
CA LEU A 57 1.18 -31.81 -1.61
C LEU A 57 0.94 -30.40 -1.07
N PHE A 58 0.14 -30.26 0.00
CA PHE A 58 -0.10 -28.97 0.64
C PHE A 58 1.20 -28.34 1.16
N LEU A 59 2.04 -29.11 1.87
CA LEU A 59 3.33 -28.62 2.38
C LEU A 59 4.30 -28.23 1.26
N VAL A 60 4.31 -28.97 0.16
CA VAL A 60 5.15 -28.68 -1.03
C VAL A 60 4.69 -27.38 -1.71
N ILE A 61 3.40 -27.09 -1.75
CA ILE A 61 2.85 -25.86 -2.33
C ILE A 61 3.01 -24.69 -1.34
N LEU A 62 2.86 -24.93 -0.05
CA LEU A 62 2.93 -23.90 0.98
C LEU A 62 4.31 -23.22 1.04
N GLY A 63 5.40 -24.00 0.86
CA GLY A 63 6.76 -23.45 0.85
C GLY A 63 6.97 -22.35 -0.19
N PRO A 64 6.78 -22.62 -1.50
CA PRO A 64 6.84 -21.61 -2.54
C PRO A 64 5.83 -20.47 -2.37
N ALA A 65 4.63 -20.75 -1.85
CA ALA A 65 3.62 -19.73 -1.60
C ALA A 65 4.06 -18.72 -0.53
N ILE A 66 4.60 -19.20 0.59
CA ILE A 66 5.15 -18.32 1.64
C ILE A 66 6.35 -17.53 1.11
N TRP A 67 7.22 -18.18 0.34
CA TRP A 67 8.36 -17.50 -0.27
C TRP A 67 7.89 -16.42 -1.24
N GLY A 68 6.95 -16.70 -2.13
CA GLY A 68 6.37 -15.73 -3.06
C GLY A 68 5.71 -14.56 -2.33
N TYR A 69 4.90 -14.84 -1.31
CA TYR A 69 4.25 -13.81 -0.50
C TYR A 69 5.25 -12.85 0.16
N ASN A 70 6.34 -13.38 0.73
CA ASN A 70 7.35 -12.56 1.41
C ASN A 70 8.28 -11.79 0.45
N ASN A 71 8.35 -12.20 -0.84
CA ASN A 71 9.20 -11.56 -1.84
C ASN A 71 8.40 -10.79 -2.90
N THR A 72 7.10 -10.59 -2.68
CA THR A 72 6.28 -9.78 -3.58
C THR A 72 6.07 -8.41 -2.94
N ASN A 73 6.64 -7.39 -3.57
CA ASN A 73 6.39 -6.00 -3.18
C ASN A 73 5.04 -5.56 -3.76
N VAL A 74 4.25 -4.88 -2.94
CA VAL A 74 2.97 -4.32 -3.35
C VAL A 74 3.15 -2.82 -3.55
N TYR A 75 2.98 -2.36 -4.79
CA TYR A 75 3.02 -0.94 -5.13
C TYR A 75 1.62 -0.44 -5.39
N TYR A 76 1.30 0.75 -4.86
CA TYR A 76 0.06 1.46 -5.13
C TYR A 76 0.31 2.52 -6.20
N ASP A 77 0.51 2.10 -7.43
CA ASP A 77 0.61 3.00 -8.59
C ASP A 77 -0.79 3.36 -9.08
N LEU A 78 -1.34 4.43 -8.52
CA LEU A 78 -2.67 4.93 -8.91
C LEU A 78 -2.65 5.54 -10.30
N ALA A 79 -1.57 6.22 -10.65
CA ALA A 79 -1.40 6.85 -11.97
C ALA A 79 -1.27 5.80 -13.08
N GLY A 80 -0.47 4.75 -12.87
CA GLY A 80 -0.27 3.66 -13.82
C GLY A 80 -1.50 2.78 -14.07
N THR A 81 -2.53 2.87 -13.23
CA THR A 81 -3.82 2.17 -13.48
C THR A 81 -4.76 2.96 -14.39
N LEU A 82 -4.47 4.21 -14.68
CA LEU A 82 -5.30 5.08 -15.49
C LEU A 82 -5.01 4.88 -16.99
N PRO A 83 -6.01 5.09 -17.86
CA PRO A 83 -5.80 4.96 -19.31
C PRO A 83 -4.81 6.01 -19.85
N ASP A 84 -3.91 5.60 -20.73
CA ASP A 84 -2.94 6.48 -21.42
C ASP A 84 -3.62 7.60 -22.24
N SER A 85 -4.89 7.47 -22.53
CA SER A 85 -5.68 8.47 -23.26
C SER A 85 -6.02 9.72 -22.44
N LEU A 86 -5.78 9.71 -21.12
CA LEU A 86 -5.97 10.89 -20.27
C LEU A 86 -4.85 11.90 -20.54
N GLU A 87 -5.22 13.17 -20.70
CA GLU A 87 -4.27 14.23 -21.01
C GLU A 87 -3.15 14.37 -19.97
N SER A 88 -3.45 14.17 -18.70
CA SER A 88 -2.48 14.20 -17.60
C SER A 88 -1.48 13.04 -17.70
N ILE A 89 -1.93 11.84 -18.02
CA ILE A 89 -1.05 10.67 -18.19
C ILE A 89 -0.19 10.83 -19.44
N ALA A 90 -0.80 11.25 -20.55
CA ALA A 90 -0.05 11.55 -21.78
C ALA A 90 0.98 12.67 -21.59
N ALA A 91 0.72 13.65 -20.73
CA ALA A 91 1.69 14.69 -20.40
C ALA A 91 2.84 14.15 -19.53
N ASN A 92 2.55 13.34 -18.52
CA ASN A 92 3.57 12.68 -17.69
C ASN A 92 4.49 11.78 -18.53
N ASN A 93 3.91 10.96 -19.43
CA ASN A 93 4.68 10.11 -20.33
C ASN A 93 5.63 10.94 -21.22
N LYS A 94 5.18 12.11 -21.70
CA LYS A 94 6.03 13.02 -22.47
C LYS A 94 7.15 13.66 -21.64
N LEU A 95 6.90 13.98 -20.38
CA LEU A 95 7.93 14.48 -19.45
C LEU A 95 8.99 13.41 -19.22
N GLU A 96 8.57 12.18 -18.99
CA GLU A 96 9.48 11.06 -18.83
C GLU A 96 10.30 10.80 -20.10
N GLU A 97 9.65 10.66 -21.25
CA GLU A 97 10.32 10.34 -22.53
C GLU A 97 11.28 11.42 -23.04
N ASN A 98 10.98 12.70 -22.80
CA ASN A 98 11.74 13.81 -23.40
C ASN A 98 12.69 14.51 -22.43
N PHE A 99 12.42 14.40 -21.11
CA PHE A 99 13.17 15.12 -20.08
C PHE A 99 13.75 14.19 -19.01
N ASP A 100 13.51 12.87 -19.12
CA ASP A 100 13.90 11.90 -18.09
C ASP A 100 13.36 12.28 -16.68
N MET A 101 12.16 12.84 -16.62
CA MET A 101 11.51 13.25 -15.38
C MET A 101 10.43 12.23 -15.02
N GLY A 102 10.72 11.38 -14.04
CA GLY A 102 9.79 10.38 -13.52
C GLY A 102 8.96 10.94 -12.35
N ALA A 103 9.56 11.04 -11.18
CA ALA A 103 8.89 11.60 -10.00
C ALA A 103 9.36 13.03 -9.70
N THR A 104 8.48 13.81 -9.07
CA THR A 104 8.81 15.13 -8.53
C THR A 104 8.55 15.11 -7.02
N HIS A 105 9.54 15.58 -6.27
CA HIS A 105 9.42 15.72 -4.83
C HIS A 105 9.46 17.20 -4.43
N ILE A 106 8.83 17.52 -3.35
CA ILE A 106 8.81 18.85 -2.75
C ILE A 106 9.36 18.74 -1.34
N VAL A 107 10.30 19.60 -1.01
CA VAL A 107 10.84 19.72 0.34
C VAL A 107 10.37 21.02 0.96
N LEU A 108 9.95 20.96 2.20
CA LEU A 108 9.69 22.13 3.03
C LEU A 108 10.65 22.09 4.20
N VAL A 109 11.44 23.16 4.34
CA VAL A 109 12.36 23.39 5.46
C VAL A 109 12.08 24.73 6.11
N ASP A 110 12.56 24.93 7.34
CA ASP A 110 12.39 26.16 8.09
C ASP A 110 13.08 27.33 7.36
N SER A 111 12.33 28.39 7.10
CA SER A 111 12.83 29.61 6.42
C SER A 111 13.90 30.36 7.23
N SER A 112 14.07 30.06 8.51
CA SER A 112 15.11 30.65 9.38
C SER A 112 16.49 30.02 9.17
N LEU A 113 16.61 28.94 8.38
CA LEU A 113 17.90 28.33 8.06
C LEU A 113 18.77 29.29 7.27
N GLU A 114 20.08 29.26 7.56
CA GLU A 114 21.03 30.08 6.81
C GLU A 114 21.11 29.63 5.33
N PRO A 115 21.13 30.55 4.34
CA PRO A 115 21.23 30.22 2.92
C PRO A 115 22.38 29.27 2.58
N LYS A 116 23.51 29.38 3.26
CA LYS A 116 24.65 28.47 3.10
C LYS A 116 24.35 27.04 3.57
N THR A 117 23.48 26.90 4.56
CA THR A 117 23.05 25.59 5.08
C THR A 117 22.11 24.92 4.09
N ILE A 118 21.17 25.68 3.54
CA ILE A 118 20.27 25.23 2.49
C ILE A 118 21.05 24.83 1.23
N SER A 119 22.01 25.66 0.80
CA SER A 119 22.86 25.34 -0.37
C SER A 119 23.61 24.03 -0.18
N LYS A 120 24.19 23.75 1.02
CA LYS A 120 24.85 22.48 1.31
C LYS A 120 23.89 21.30 1.29
N MET A 121 22.69 21.49 1.83
CA MET A 121 21.65 20.45 1.81
C MET A 121 21.22 20.15 0.37
N ILE A 122 21.10 21.17 -0.48
CA ILE A 122 20.83 21.00 -1.92
C ILE A 122 21.96 20.21 -2.59
N ASP A 123 23.22 20.58 -2.34
CA ASP A 123 24.38 19.85 -2.90
C ASP A 123 24.36 18.36 -2.51
N GLU A 124 24.06 18.05 -1.24
CA GLU A 124 23.97 16.67 -0.77
C GLU A 124 22.74 15.93 -1.37
N ILE A 125 21.63 16.62 -1.60
CA ILE A 125 20.44 16.03 -2.24
C ILE A 125 20.74 15.76 -3.74
N ASP A 126 21.42 16.66 -4.42
CA ASP A 126 21.79 16.48 -5.83
C ASP A 126 22.78 15.32 -6.04
N ASP A 127 23.56 14.95 -5.01
CA ASP A 127 24.43 13.77 -5.01
C ASP A 127 23.69 12.44 -4.79
N VAL A 128 22.39 12.48 -4.45
CA VAL A 128 21.59 11.26 -4.28
C VAL A 128 21.29 10.63 -5.63
N ASP A 129 21.45 9.32 -5.73
CA ASP A 129 21.24 8.54 -6.94
C ASP A 129 19.84 8.77 -7.54
N GLY A 130 19.79 9.06 -8.85
CA GLY A 130 18.55 9.33 -9.58
C GLY A 130 17.96 10.73 -9.38
N VAL A 131 18.57 11.60 -8.58
CA VAL A 131 18.21 13.02 -8.53
C VAL A 131 18.78 13.72 -9.77
N LYS A 132 17.93 14.44 -10.49
CA LYS A 132 18.34 15.19 -11.70
C LYS A 132 18.71 16.63 -11.38
N ALA A 133 17.91 17.27 -10.54
CA ALA A 133 18.15 18.64 -10.13
C ALA A 133 17.25 18.99 -8.94
N THR A 134 17.79 19.80 -8.05
CA THR A 134 17.05 20.46 -6.97
C THR A 134 16.91 21.94 -7.26
N LEU A 135 15.68 22.41 -7.35
CA LEU A 135 15.36 23.81 -7.58
C LEU A 135 14.88 24.45 -6.28
N GLY A 136 15.55 25.50 -5.85
CA GLY A 136 15.22 26.29 -4.68
C GLY A 136 15.70 27.70 -4.87
N LEU A 137 15.39 28.59 -3.94
CA LEU A 137 15.79 29.98 -4.02
C LEU A 137 17.33 30.10 -4.09
N ASP A 138 18.02 29.39 -3.21
CA ASP A 138 19.49 29.39 -3.13
C ASP A 138 20.15 28.64 -4.30
N ALA A 139 19.46 27.67 -4.92
CA ALA A 139 19.91 27.00 -6.13
C ALA A 139 19.85 27.91 -7.36
N ILE A 140 18.82 28.77 -7.45
CA ILE A 140 18.62 29.69 -8.58
C ILE A 140 19.51 30.92 -8.49
N VAL A 141 19.60 31.51 -7.30
CA VAL A 141 20.26 32.83 -7.09
C VAL A 141 21.66 32.67 -6.50
N GLY A 142 21.90 31.60 -5.78
CA GLY A 142 23.13 31.30 -5.07
C GLY A 142 23.16 31.95 -3.66
N PRO A 143 23.87 31.30 -2.71
CA PRO A 143 23.87 31.68 -1.29
C PRO A 143 24.63 33.00 -0.99
N ALA A 144 25.28 33.58 -1.99
CA ALA A 144 26.04 34.82 -1.85
C ALA A 144 25.18 36.07 -2.10
N ILE A 145 23.99 35.94 -2.69
CA ILE A 145 23.12 37.08 -2.98
C ILE A 145 22.17 37.31 -1.79
N PRO A 146 22.16 38.51 -1.20
CA PRO A 146 21.23 38.83 -0.13
C PRO A 146 19.77 38.68 -0.60
N ARG A 147 18.93 38.01 0.17
CA ARG A 147 17.51 37.77 -0.14
C ARG A 147 16.71 39.05 -0.38
N ASP A 148 17.12 40.16 0.19
CA ASP A 148 16.48 41.49 0.01
C ASP A 148 16.59 42.02 -1.43
N VAL A 149 17.51 41.49 -2.24
CA VAL A 149 17.72 41.85 -3.65
C VAL A 149 16.85 41.02 -4.61
N ILE A 150 16.30 39.93 -4.11
CA ILE A 150 15.47 39.04 -4.93
C ILE A 150 14.06 39.63 -5.06
N PRO A 151 13.50 39.70 -6.26
CA PRO A 151 12.14 40.22 -6.46
C PRO A 151 11.12 39.42 -5.63
N ASP A 152 10.22 40.11 -4.94
CA ASP A 152 9.17 39.51 -4.10
C ASP A 152 8.29 38.54 -4.89
N SER A 153 8.16 38.69 -6.21
CA SER A 153 7.41 37.81 -7.07
C SER A 153 8.04 36.41 -7.23
N ILE A 154 9.35 36.31 -7.08
CA ILE A 154 10.06 35.00 -7.12
C ILE A 154 10.19 34.46 -5.70
N ARG A 155 10.57 35.33 -4.76
CA ARG A 155 10.75 34.95 -3.37
C ARG A 155 9.47 34.42 -2.76
N GLY A 156 8.33 35.10 -2.97
CA GLY A 156 7.05 34.73 -2.39
C GLY A 156 6.47 33.40 -2.89
N GLU A 157 6.96 32.88 -4.02
CA GLU A 157 6.55 31.55 -4.52
C GLU A 157 7.35 30.40 -3.88
N LEU A 158 8.57 30.66 -3.43
CA LEU A 158 9.49 29.64 -2.90
C LEU A 158 9.77 29.79 -1.41
N GLU A 159 9.47 30.95 -0.79
CA GLU A 159 9.72 31.23 0.61
C GLU A 159 8.54 31.98 1.21
N ASN A 160 8.15 31.62 2.45
CA ASN A 160 7.22 32.38 3.27
C ASN A 160 7.80 32.57 4.68
N GLU A 161 7.00 33.14 5.61
CA GLU A 161 7.44 33.42 6.98
C GLU A 161 7.91 32.17 7.76
N ASN A 162 7.48 30.97 7.39
CA ASN A 162 7.74 29.74 8.13
C ASN A 162 8.57 28.75 7.35
N TYR A 163 8.42 28.69 6.03
CA TYR A 163 9.00 27.62 5.22
C TYR A 163 9.66 28.13 3.95
N GLU A 164 10.72 27.45 3.55
CA GLU A 164 11.29 27.51 2.22
C GLU A 164 10.98 26.21 1.48
N LEU A 165 10.65 26.33 0.19
CA LEU A 165 10.25 25.26 -0.70
C LEU A 165 11.36 24.91 -1.68
N LEU A 166 11.73 23.63 -1.74
CA LEU A 166 12.63 23.09 -2.76
C LEU A 166 11.86 22.08 -3.62
N LEU A 167 12.11 22.10 -4.92
CA LEU A 167 11.56 21.16 -5.88
C LEU A 167 12.69 20.25 -6.35
N ILE A 168 12.49 18.94 -6.20
CA ILE A 168 13.43 17.91 -6.62
C ILE A 168 12.84 17.13 -7.78
N THR A 169 13.59 17.01 -8.87
CA THR A 169 13.23 16.16 -10.01
C THR A 169 14.03 14.87 -9.96
N SER A 170 13.32 13.74 -10.09
CA SER A 170 13.90 12.40 -10.09
C SER A 170 13.74 11.73 -11.45
N GLU A 171 14.70 10.90 -11.85
CA GLU A 171 14.56 10.03 -13.01
C GLU A 171 13.73 8.78 -12.71
N TYR A 172 13.58 8.43 -11.43
CA TYR A 172 12.86 7.24 -11.02
C TYR A 172 11.35 7.45 -11.11
N LYS A 173 10.65 6.37 -11.49
CA LYS A 173 9.18 6.35 -11.50
C LYS A 173 8.61 6.31 -10.10
N VAL A 174 7.45 6.91 -9.94
CA VAL A 174 6.62 6.71 -8.75
C VAL A 174 6.36 5.20 -8.57
N ALA A 175 6.31 4.70 -7.34
CA ALA A 175 6.07 3.31 -7.03
C ALA A 175 7.14 2.32 -7.56
N SER A 176 8.42 2.65 -7.36
CA SER A 176 9.55 1.76 -7.58
C SER A 176 10.40 1.62 -6.32
N ASP A 177 11.24 0.57 -6.24
CA ASP A 177 12.17 0.40 -5.11
C ASP A 177 13.24 1.49 -5.10
N GLU A 178 13.66 1.93 -6.27
CA GLU A 178 14.66 2.97 -6.46
C GLU A 178 14.17 4.31 -5.92
N VAL A 179 12.92 4.72 -6.24
CA VAL A 179 12.36 5.97 -5.73
C VAL A 179 12.13 5.92 -4.21
N ASN A 180 11.78 4.75 -3.68
CA ASN A 180 11.61 4.60 -2.23
C ASN A 180 12.96 4.75 -1.51
N ALA A 181 14.02 4.12 -2.00
CA ALA A 181 15.37 4.28 -1.47
C ALA A 181 15.87 5.74 -1.58
N GLN A 182 15.54 6.41 -2.68
CA GLN A 182 15.84 7.83 -2.89
C GLN A 182 15.08 8.71 -1.89
N CYS A 183 13.79 8.46 -1.65
CA CYS A 183 13.00 9.20 -0.66
C CYS A 183 13.56 9.03 0.75
N ASP A 184 14.01 7.82 1.13
CA ASP A 184 14.63 7.57 2.42
C ASP A 184 15.97 8.34 2.56
N ALA A 185 16.81 8.34 1.53
CA ALA A 185 18.06 9.07 1.51
C ALA A 185 17.84 10.58 1.63
N ILE A 186 16.95 11.14 0.80
CA ILE A 186 16.60 12.57 0.82
C ILE A 186 16.00 12.96 2.17
N SER A 187 15.08 12.16 2.71
CA SER A 187 14.50 12.40 4.04
C SER A 187 15.56 12.39 5.14
N GLY A 188 16.52 11.48 5.06
CA GLY A 188 17.67 11.43 5.98
C GLY A 188 18.51 12.70 5.92
N ILE A 189 18.82 13.20 4.72
CA ILE A 189 19.55 14.45 4.52
C ILE A 189 18.75 15.62 5.12
N ILE A 190 17.48 15.76 4.75
CA ILE A 190 16.63 16.85 5.26
C ILE A 190 16.64 16.87 6.80
N LYS A 191 16.40 15.72 7.43
CA LYS A 191 16.36 15.58 8.89
C LYS A 191 17.70 15.88 9.59
N SER A 192 18.82 15.79 8.89
CA SER A 192 20.12 16.15 9.44
C SER A 192 20.33 17.67 9.53
N TYR A 193 19.63 18.45 8.71
CA TYR A 193 19.69 19.91 8.66
C TYR A 193 18.50 20.56 9.38
N ASP A 194 17.31 19.96 9.26
CA ASP A 194 16.07 20.42 9.89
C ASP A 194 15.27 19.21 10.38
N GLU A 195 15.19 19.02 11.68
CA GLU A 195 14.42 17.93 12.31
C GLU A 195 12.94 17.98 11.94
N ASN A 196 12.38 19.17 11.68
CA ASN A 196 10.99 19.39 11.28
C ASN A 196 10.80 19.46 9.76
N GLY A 197 11.88 19.43 8.98
CA GLY A 197 11.82 19.45 7.53
C GLY A 197 10.99 18.28 6.98
N MET A 198 10.28 18.50 5.91
CA MET A 198 9.30 17.54 5.35
C MET A 198 9.59 17.26 3.88
N LEU A 199 9.54 15.98 3.50
CA LEU A 199 9.53 15.54 2.10
C LEU A 199 8.09 15.26 1.68
N ILE A 200 7.65 15.82 0.56
CA ILE A 200 6.28 15.76 0.06
C ILE A 200 6.32 15.37 -1.41
N GLY A 201 5.31 14.68 -1.89
CA GLY A 201 5.17 14.28 -3.30
C GLY A 201 4.37 13.00 -3.44
N GLU A 202 4.17 12.59 -4.67
CA GLU A 202 3.42 11.36 -4.95
C GLU A 202 4.19 10.13 -4.46
N ALA A 203 5.51 10.07 -4.68
CA ALA A 203 6.33 8.93 -4.24
C ALA A 203 6.44 8.83 -2.71
N PRO A 204 6.77 9.88 -1.93
CA PRO A 204 6.73 9.82 -0.47
C PRO A 204 5.35 9.45 0.08
N CYS A 205 4.26 10.02 -0.46
CA CYS A 205 2.90 9.65 -0.05
C CYS A 205 2.59 8.18 -0.34
N THR A 206 3.03 7.65 -1.47
CA THR A 206 2.85 6.24 -1.84
C THR A 206 3.65 5.33 -0.91
N GLN A 207 4.87 5.68 -0.55
CA GLN A 207 5.71 4.96 0.40
C GLN A 207 5.06 4.92 1.81
N ASP A 208 4.56 6.05 2.29
CA ASP A 208 3.85 6.13 3.57
C ASP A 208 2.57 5.28 3.55
N LEU A 209 1.82 5.32 2.44
CA LEU A 209 0.63 4.50 2.26
C LEU A 209 0.97 3.00 2.30
N ILE A 210 2.01 2.56 1.60
CA ILE A 210 2.46 1.17 1.61
C ILE A 210 2.82 0.73 3.04
N THR A 211 3.64 1.51 3.73
CA THR A 211 4.12 1.20 5.08
C THR A 211 2.97 1.12 6.08
N THR A 212 2.07 2.10 6.05
CA THR A 212 0.91 2.15 6.95
C THR A 212 -0.07 1.01 6.64
N THR A 213 -0.36 0.78 5.35
CA THR A 213 -1.30 -0.26 4.92
C THR A 213 -0.77 -1.66 5.25
N ASP A 214 0.52 -1.93 5.05
CA ASP A 214 1.13 -3.22 5.40
C ASP A 214 1.05 -3.49 6.91
N HIS A 215 1.31 -2.49 7.74
CA HIS A 215 1.12 -2.59 9.17
C HIS A 215 -0.33 -2.90 9.54
N ASP A 216 -1.27 -2.14 9.00
CA ASP A 216 -2.69 -2.29 9.28
C ASP A 216 -3.22 -3.65 8.83
N PHE A 217 -2.82 -4.14 7.66
CA PHE A 217 -3.18 -5.48 7.20
C PHE A 217 -2.65 -6.59 8.11
N LYS A 218 -1.43 -6.47 8.62
CA LYS A 218 -0.88 -7.43 9.60
C LYS A 218 -1.69 -7.44 10.89
N VAL A 219 -2.04 -6.26 11.42
CA VAL A 219 -2.84 -6.14 12.64
C VAL A 219 -4.25 -6.67 12.43
N VAL A 220 -4.93 -6.27 11.36
CA VAL A 220 -6.30 -6.73 11.04
C VAL A 220 -6.33 -8.24 10.82
N SER A 221 -5.35 -8.79 10.11
CA SER A 221 -5.24 -10.23 9.90
C SER A 221 -5.03 -10.99 11.21
N ALA A 222 -4.12 -10.52 12.08
CA ALA A 222 -3.86 -11.14 13.36
C ALA A 222 -5.11 -11.12 14.27
N VAL A 223 -5.81 -9.99 14.33
CA VAL A 223 -7.06 -9.85 15.09
C VAL A 223 -8.16 -10.75 14.53
N SER A 224 -8.30 -10.81 13.21
CA SER A 224 -9.31 -11.65 12.55
C SER A 224 -9.06 -13.13 12.79
N ILE A 225 -7.81 -13.58 12.63
CA ILE A 225 -7.41 -14.97 12.92
C ILE A 225 -7.65 -15.31 14.38
N GLY A 226 -7.28 -14.42 15.30
CA GLY A 226 -7.52 -14.60 16.73
C GLY A 226 -9.01 -14.69 17.07
N ALA A 227 -9.83 -13.84 16.49
CA ALA A 227 -11.28 -13.86 16.69
C ALA A 227 -11.90 -15.16 16.15
N ILE A 228 -11.53 -15.60 14.94
CA ILE A 228 -11.99 -16.86 14.36
C ILE A 228 -11.57 -18.04 15.24
N PHE A 229 -10.32 -18.05 15.71
CA PHE A 229 -9.81 -19.08 16.61
C PHE A 229 -10.66 -19.18 17.87
N VAL A 230 -10.93 -18.05 18.53
CA VAL A 230 -11.74 -18.02 19.75
C VAL A 230 -13.17 -18.50 19.50
N ILE A 231 -13.82 -18.04 18.44
CA ILE A 231 -15.17 -18.45 18.06
C ILE A 231 -15.23 -19.98 17.86
N ILE A 232 -14.31 -20.54 17.07
CA ILE A 232 -14.28 -21.98 16.81
C ILE A 232 -14.01 -22.76 18.10
N ALA A 233 -13.06 -22.32 18.94
CA ALA A 233 -12.75 -22.96 20.21
C ALA A 233 -13.98 -23.01 21.15
N VAL A 234 -14.72 -21.91 21.25
CA VAL A 234 -15.93 -21.82 22.08
C VAL A 234 -17.06 -22.66 21.52
N VAL A 235 -17.31 -22.60 20.21
CA VAL A 235 -18.42 -23.34 19.57
C VAL A 235 -18.19 -24.85 19.65
N PHE A 236 -16.98 -25.30 19.34
CA PHE A 236 -16.67 -26.75 19.32
C PHE A 236 -16.13 -27.28 20.65
N LYS A 237 -15.91 -26.42 21.64
CA LYS A 237 -15.33 -26.78 22.96
C LYS A 237 -14.05 -27.61 22.82
N SER A 238 -13.25 -27.32 21.82
CA SER A 238 -12.00 -28.01 21.45
C SER A 238 -10.95 -27.02 21.02
N ILE A 239 -9.72 -27.19 21.49
CA ILE A 239 -8.58 -26.35 21.08
C ILE A 239 -7.92 -26.91 19.81
N SER A 240 -7.99 -28.20 19.57
CA SER A 240 -7.34 -28.85 18.42
C SER A 240 -7.98 -28.47 17.09
N LEU A 241 -9.31 -28.33 17.06
CA LEU A 241 -10.06 -27.96 15.86
C LEU A 241 -9.69 -26.56 15.32
N PRO A 242 -9.66 -25.49 16.16
CA PRO A 242 -9.21 -24.16 15.70
C PRO A 242 -7.80 -24.19 15.13
N ILE A 243 -6.86 -24.91 15.77
CA ILE A 243 -5.48 -25.00 15.30
C ILE A 243 -5.44 -25.57 13.89
N ILE A 244 -6.12 -26.68 13.63
CA ILE A 244 -6.15 -27.32 12.32
C ILE A 244 -6.82 -26.44 11.27
N LEU A 245 -7.97 -25.84 11.61
CA LEU A 245 -8.73 -25.02 10.68
C LEU A 245 -7.99 -23.71 10.33
N VAL A 246 -7.42 -23.04 11.34
CA VAL A 246 -6.65 -21.80 11.11
C VAL A 246 -5.35 -22.07 10.38
N ALA A 247 -4.70 -23.22 10.61
CA ALA A 247 -3.49 -23.58 9.86
C ALA A 247 -3.77 -23.97 8.39
N ALA A 248 -5.01 -24.33 8.06
CA ALA A 248 -5.40 -24.68 6.70
C ALA A 248 -6.01 -23.50 5.91
N THR A 249 -6.24 -22.36 6.57
CA THR A 249 -6.81 -21.14 5.95
C THR A 249 -5.73 -20.15 5.59
#